data_6c635fca483967dff3d9ed268090d740
#
_entry.id   6c635fca483967dff3d9ed268090d740
#
_cell.length_a   1.000
_cell.length_b   1.000
_cell.length_c   1.000
_cell.angle_alpha   90.00
_cell.angle_beta   90.00
_cell.angle_gamma   90.00
#
_symmetry.space_group_name_H-M   'P 1'
#
loop_
_entity.id
_entity.type
_entity.pdbx_description
1 polymer ?
#
loop_
_entity_poly.entity_id
_entity_poly.type
_entity_poly.pdbx_seq_one_letter_code
_entity_poly.pdbx_strand_id
1 'polypeptide(L)'
;TGNRRGRPLPSRPGRLDGTARIDLVATLRAAAPWPPIRRKHQPDRPGLLIRPSDIRLKRYAEQSDRLLIFCVDASGSAAMARLGEAKGAIELLLADAYANRDHVALIAFRGTGAEILLPPTRSLVQTKRRLSALPGGGGTPLAAGLHCAMGLAEKATGRGLTPTIILITDGRANITLDGNANRSQAASDAEQMAGALRASGISSLVLDMSNRPQPALQALGKILNATYVPLPRANAERLTDAVTAALGV
;
A
#
# COMPACT_ATOMS: atom_id res chain seq x y z
N THR A 1 -6.07 -18.64 0.96
CA THR A 1 -6.52 -18.79 -0.44
C THR A 1 -7.63 -17.77 -0.70
N GLY A 2 -7.23 -16.51 -0.93
CA GLY A 2 -8.13 -15.41 -1.22
C GLY A 2 -8.84 -15.66 -2.55
N ASN A 3 -10.14 -15.37 -2.58
CA ASN A 3 -10.96 -15.39 -3.78
C ASN A 3 -10.56 -14.17 -4.66
N ARG A 4 -9.46 -14.31 -5.40
CA ARG A 4 -8.92 -13.27 -6.29
C ARG A 4 -9.80 -13.16 -7.53
N ARG A 5 -10.91 -12.46 -7.40
CA ARG A 5 -11.80 -12.11 -8.51
C ARG A 5 -11.39 -10.75 -9.08
N GLY A 6 -10.30 -10.75 -9.85
CA GLY A 6 -9.98 -9.62 -10.73
C GLY A 6 -10.80 -9.67 -12.02
N ARG A 7 -10.66 -8.63 -12.89
CA ARG A 7 -11.25 -8.61 -14.24
C ARG A 7 -10.77 -9.84 -15.01
N PRO A 8 -11.67 -10.63 -15.63
CA PRO A 8 -11.25 -11.76 -16.45
C PRO A 8 -10.42 -11.29 -17.63
N LEU A 9 -9.25 -11.90 -17.80
CA LEU A 9 -8.36 -11.74 -18.94
C LEU A 9 -8.57 -12.88 -19.92
N PRO A 10 -8.13 -12.73 -21.20
CA PRO A 10 -8.12 -13.82 -22.14
C PRO A 10 -7.43 -15.05 -21.56
N SER A 11 -8.04 -16.22 -21.72
CA SER A 11 -7.50 -17.49 -21.25
C SER A 11 -6.17 -17.82 -21.95
N ARG A 12 -5.27 -18.52 -21.25
CA ARG A 12 -3.98 -18.96 -21.83
C ARG A 12 -3.92 -20.48 -21.99
N PRO A 13 -3.15 -21.01 -22.95
CA PRO A 13 -2.78 -22.42 -22.93
C PRO A 13 -2.03 -22.75 -21.65
N GLY A 14 -2.25 -23.93 -21.07
CA GLY A 14 -1.52 -24.35 -19.88
C GLY A 14 -1.81 -25.78 -19.46
N ARG A 15 -0.95 -26.33 -18.62
CA ARG A 15 -1.13 -27.63 -17.98
C ARG A 15 -1.84 -27.43 -16.65
N LEU A 16 -2.59 -28.44 -16.23
CA LEU A 16 -3.22 -28.47 -14.92
C LEU A 16 -2.15 -28.75 -13.85
N ASP A 17 -1.81 -27.74 -13.09
CA ASP A 17 -0.87 -27.78 -11.97
C ASP A 17 -1.58 -27.68 -10.61
N GLY A 18 -2.92 -27.70 -10.60
CA GLY A 18 -3.75 -27.55 -9.40
C GLY A 18 -3.96 -26.11 -8.94
N THR A 19 -3.24 -25.13 -9.50
CA THR A 19 -3.29 -23.73 -9.06
C THR A 19 -4.27 -22.89 -9.88
N ALA A 20 -4.48 -23.22 -11.15
CA ALA A 20 -5.31 -22.47 -12.07
C ALA A 20 -6.60 -23.24 -12.43
N ARG A 21 -7.71 -22.52 -12.57
CA ARG A 21 -8.99 -23.08 -12.98
C ARG A 21 -9.09 -23.18 -14.50
N ILE A 22 -9.68 -24.28 -15.00
CA ILE A 22 -9.95 -24.46 -16.43
C ILE A 22 -11.01 -23.45 -16.88
N ASP A 23 -10.76 -22.85 -18.03
CA ASP A 23 -11.78 -22.15 -18.83
C ASP A 23 -12.43 -23.16 -19.78
N LEU A 24 -13.59 -23.70 -19.35
CA LEU A 24 -14.30 -24.72 -20.10
C LEU A 24 -14.67 -24.25 -21.52
N VAL A 25 -15.23 -23.02 -21.62
CA VAL A 25 -15.68 -22.46 -22.90
C VAL A 25 -14.52 -22.29 -23.87
N ALA A 26 -13.41 -21.70 -23.40
CA ALA A 26 -12.22 -21.51 -24.22
C ALA A 26 -11.55 -22.85 -24.59
N THR A 27 -11.57 -23.84 -23.71
CA THR A 27 -11.07 -25.20 -23.97
C THR A 27 -11.91 -25.90 -25.02
N LEU A 28 -13.24 -25.85 -24.90
CA LEU A 28 -14.14 -26.42 -25.91
C LEU A 28 -13.97 -25.73 -27.26
N ARG A 29 -13.84 -24.41 -27.29
CA ARG A 29 -13.60 -23.63 -28.51
C ARG A 29 -12.27 -23.98 -29.15
N ALA A 30 -11.21 -24.21 -28.34
CA ALA A 30 -9.91 -24.66 -28.87
C ALA A 30 -9.95 -26.09 -29.41
N ALA A 31 -10.77 -26.98 -28.84
CA ALA A 31 -10.93 -28.36 -29.27
C ALA A 31 -11.84 -28.50 -30.51
N ALA A 32 -12.81 -27.60 -30.68
CA ALA A 32 -13.88 -27.69 -31.71
C ALA A 32 -13.41 -27.89 -33.15
N PRO A 33 -12.30 -27.34 -33.66
CA PRO A 33 -11.84 -27.55 -35.02
C PRO A 33 -11.25 -28.95 -35.29
N TRP A 34 -10.88 -29.70 -34.26
CA TRP A 34 -10.06 -30.89 -34.35
C TRP A 34 -10.80 -32.26 -34.42
N PRO A 35 -12.09 -32.41 -34.10
CA PRO A 35 -12.78 -33.69 -34.09
C PRO A 35 -12.70 -34.46 -35.42
N PRO A 36 -12.81 -33.84 -36.61
CA PRO A 36 -12.73 -34.56 -37.86
C PRO A 36 -11.38 -35.26 -38.07
N ILE A 37 -10.30 -34.62 -37.68
CA ILE A 37 -8.95 -35.15 -37.79
C ILE A 37 -8.67 -36.20 -36.72
N ARG A 38 -9.09 -35.93 -35.49
CA ARG A 38 -8.84 -36.80 -34.32
C ARG A 38 -9.65 -38.11 -34.39
N ARG A 39 -10.84 -38.09 -34.94
CA ARG A 39 -11.69 -39.29 -35.14
C ARG A 39 -11.08 -40.27 -36.13
N LYS A 40 -10.30 -39.81 -37.12
CA LYS A 40 -9.55 -40.71 -38.01
C LYS A 40 -8.58 -41.64 -37.28
N HIS A 41 -8.08 -41.20 -36.14
CA HIS A 41 -7.15 -41.97 -35.29
C HIS A 41 -7.81 -42.67 -34.10
N GLN A 42 -9.07 -42.34 -33.77
CA GLN A 42 -9.86 -42.90 -32.67
C GLN A 42 -11.35 -42.97 -33.06
N PRO A 43 -11.74 -43.86 -34.01
CA PRO A 43 -13.09 -43.89 -34.59
C PRO A 43 -14.17 -44.25 -33.57
N ASP A 44 -13.85 -45.13 -32.61
CA ASP A 44 -14.82 -45.70 -31.66
C ASP A 44 -15.05 -44.84 -30.39
N ARG A 45 -14.35 -43.71 -30.28
CA ARG A 45 -14.49 -42.86 -29.07
C ARG A 45 -15.58 -41.82 -29.26
N PRO A 46 -16.73 -41.95 -28.51
CA PRO A 46 -17.84 -41.01 -28.61
C PRO A 46 -17.48 -39.66 -27.97
N GLY A 47 -18.11 -38.58 -28.46
CA GLY A 47 -18.02 -37.24 -27.86
C GLY A 47 -16.90 -36.36 -28.41
N LEU A 48 -16.59 -35.30 -27.70
CA LEU A 48 -15.55 -34.30 -28.05
C LEU A 48 -14.18 -34.79 -27.60
N LEU A 49 -13.24 -34.90 -28.53
CA LEU A 49 -11.88 -35.36 -28.25
C LEU A 49 -11.01 -34.18 -27.81
N ILE A 50 -10.92 -33.95 -26.51
CA ILE A 50 -10.08 -32.91 -25.92
C ILE A 50 -8.69 -33.46 -25.61
N ARG A 51 -7.64 -32.76 -26.06
CA ARG A 51 -6.24 -33.06 -25.77
C ARG A 51 -5.68 -32.08 -24.71
N PRO A 52 -4.59 -32.42 -24.00
CA PRO A 52 -3.94 -31.49 -23.05
C PRO A 52 -3.56 -30.14 -23.71
N SER A 53 -3.22 -30.11 -24.99
CA SER A 53 -2.91 -28.89 -25.77
C SER A 53 -4.12 -27.94 -25.96
N ASP A 54 -5.35 -28.46 -25.82
CA ASP A 54 -6.56 -27.67 -25.97
C ASP A 54 -6.94 -26.96 -24.67
N ILE A 55 -6.37 -27.39 -23.52
CA ILE A 55 -6.70 -26.86 -22.21
C ILE A 55 -6.36 -25.37 -22.17
N ARG A 56 -7.35 -24.58 -21.77
CA ARG A 56 -7.23 -23.14 -21.53
C ARG A 56 -7.50 -22.87 -20.08
N LEU A 57 -6.63 -22.10 -19.47
CA LEU A 57 -6.71 -21.72 -18.05
C LEU A 57 -7.26 -20.32 -17.92
N LYS A 58 -8.17 -20.12 -16.97
CA LYS A 58 -8.70 -18.80 -16.63
C LYS A 58 -7.57 -17.92 -16.11
N ARG A 59 -7.55 -16.69 -16.60
CA ARG A 59 -6.68 -15.63 -16.08
C ARG A 59 -7.55 -14.51 -15.56
N TYR A 60 -7.10 -13.90 -14.49
CA TYR A 60 -7.70 -12.69 -13.93
C TYR A 60 -6.61 -11.63 -13.82
N ALA A 61 -6.94 -10.38 -14.14
CA ALA A 61 -6.07 -9.27 -13.76
C ALA A 61 -6.05 -9.22 -12.23
N GLU A 62 -4.90 -9.42 -11.63
CA GLU A 62 -4.74 -9.17 -10.20
C GLU A 62 -4.77 -7.65 -10.01
N GLN A 63 -5.96 -7.08 -9.78
CA GLN A 63 -6.06 -5.79 -9.13
C GLN A 63 -6.05 -6.10 -7.63
N SER A 64 -4.89 -6.05 -7.01
CA SER A 64 -4.86 -5.94 -5.57
C SER A 64 -5.35 -4.52 -5.24
N ASP A 65 -6.42 -4.42 -4.47
CA ASP A 65 -6.87 -3.13 -3.96
C ASP A 65 -5.73 -2.53 -3.13
N ARG A 66 -5.22 -1.37 -3.52
CA ARG A 66 -4.17 -0.68 -2.78
C ARG A 66 -4.74 0.00 -1.55
N LEU A 67 -3.92 0.11 -0.49
CA LEU A 67 -4.25 0.87 0.70
C LEU A 67 -3.13 1.84 1.02
N LEU A 68 -3.41 3.12 0.98
CA LEU A 68 -2.51 4.17 1.42
C LEU A 68 -2.77 4.50 2.88
N ILE A 69 -1.79 4.25 3.75
CA ILE A 69 -1.86 4.52 5.18
C ILE A 69 -1.09 5.81 5.46
N PHE A 70 -1.80 6.92 5.62
CA PHE A 70 -1.22 8.19 6.02
C PHE A 70 -0.95 8.16 7.51
N CYS A 71 0.34 8.16 7.89
CA CYS A 71 0.82 8.22 9.26
C CYS A 71 1.35 9.64 9.52
N VAL A 72 0.56 10.47 10.19
CA VAL A 72 0.75 11.92 10.26
C VAL A 72 1.21 12.34 11.64
N ASP A 73 2.28 13.13 11.67
CA ASP A 73 2.75 13.83 12.85
C ASP A 73 1.82 15.00 13.19
N ALA A 74 1.12 14.89 14.29
CA ALA A 74 0.25 15.93 14.85
C ALA A 74 0.81 16.50 16.16
N SER A 75 2.12 16.38 16.40
CA SER A 75 2.82 16.89 17.59
C SER A 75 3.03 18.40 17.49
N GLY A 76 2.56 19.13 18.46
CA GLY A 76 2.81 20.57 18.62
C GLY A 76 2.27 21.48 17.50
N SER A 77 2.30 22.78 17.75
CA SER A 77 1.79 23.81 16.81
C SER A 77 2.66 23.92 15.55
N ALA A 78 3.96 23.70 15.68
CA ALA A 78 4.90 23.75 14.54
C ALA A 78 4.69 22.62 13.54
N ALA A 79 4.36 21.41 14.00
CA ALA A 79 4.02 20.29 13.14
C ALA A 79 2.70 20.56 12.40
N MET A 80 1.71 21.11 13.08
CA MET A 80 0.42 21.48 12.48
C MET A 80 0.55 22.59 11.43
N ALA A 81 1.40 23.60 11.68
CA ALA A 81 1.68 24.66 10.69
C ALA A 81 2.32 24.08 9.44
N ARG A 82 3.31 23.21 9.58
CA ARG A 82 3.98 22.54 8.44
C ARG A 82 3.04 21.57 7.71
N LEU A 83 2.16 20.88 8.43
CA LEU A 83 1.12 20.06 7.80
C LEU A 83 0.19 20.93 6.95
N GLY A 84 -0.13 22.16 7.42
CA GLY A 84 -0.88 23.16 6.66
C GLY A 84 -0.16 23.56 5.37
N GLU A 85 1.15 23.78 5.41
CA GLU A 85 1.99 24.07 4.24
C GLU A 85 2.07 22.88 3.27
N ALA A 86 2.13 21.66 3.80
CA ALA A 86 2.14 20.41 3.05
C ALA A 86 0.76 20.01 2.49
N LYS A 87 -0.30 20.69 2.88
CA LYS A 87 -1.69 20.33 2.57
C LYS A 87 -1.93 20.11 1.08
N GLY A 88 -1.40 21.00 0.22
CA GLY A 88 -1.55 20.86 -1.23
C GLY A 88 -0.97 19.56 -1.77
N ALA A 89 0.20 19.17 -1.27
CA ALA A 89 0.85 17.91 -1.63
C ALA A 89 0.03 16.68 -1.19
N ILE A 90 -0.47 16.71 0.04
CA ILE A 90 -1.32 15.63 0.58
C ILE A 90 -2.64 15.55 -0.19
N GLU A 91 -3.22 16.68 -0.57
CA GLU A 91 -4.45 16.70 -1.37
C GLU A 91 -4.25 16.10 -2.76
N LEU A 92 -3.09 16.30 -3.39
CA LEU A 92 -2.75 15.64 -4.66
C LEU A 92 -2.67 14.12 -4.50
N LEU A 93 -1.99 13.64 -3.44
CA LEU A 93 -1.93 12.21 -3.13
C LEU A 93 -3.32 11.59 -2.89
N LEU A 94 -4.17 12.31 -2.18
CA LEU A 94 -5.54 11.86 -1.93
C LEU A 94 -6.39 11.88 -3.20
N ALA A 95 -6.19 12.86 -4.10
CA ALA A 95 -6.88 12.92 -5.38
C ALA A 95 -6.47 11.76 -6.30
N ASP A 96 -5.17 11.44 -6.34
CA ASP A 96 -4.66 10.30 -7.09
C ASP A 96 -5.19 8.96 -6.54
N ALA A 97 -5.14 8.76 -5.23
CA ALA A 97 -5.71 7.60 -4.58
C ALA A 97 -7.20 7.41 -4.89
N TYR A 98 -7.95 8.52 -4.90
CA TYR A 98 -9.37 8.50 -5.24
C TYR A 98 -9.61 8.15 -6.72
N ALA A 99 -8.83 8.74 -7.64
CA ALA A 99 -8.91 8.45 -9.07
C ALA A 99 -8.63 6.96 -9.36
N ASN A 100 -7.68 6.37 -8.63
CA ASN A 100 -7.32 4.95 -8.73
C ASN A 100 -8.25 4.02 -7.93
N ARG A 101 -9.24 4.56 -7.21
CA ARG A 101 -10.15 3.81 -6.32
C ARG A 101 -9.42 3.07 -5.19
N ASP A 102 -8.30 3.58 -4.76
CA ASP A 102 -7.53 3.03 -3.64
C ASP A 102 -8.27 3.23 -2.32
N HIS A 103 -7.96 2.39 -1.35
CA HIS A 103 -8.34 2.63 0.03
C HIS A 103 -7.37 3.60 0.69
N VAL A 104 -7.88 4.42 1.57
CA VAL A 104 -7.08 5.36 2.38
C VAL A 104 -7.39 5.12 3.85
N ALA A 105 -6.35 5.13 4.69
CA ALA A 105 -6.46 5.13 6.14
C ALA A 105 -5.64 6.31 6.71
N LEU A 106 -6.04 6.81 7.87
CA LEU A 106 -5.36 7.91 8.54
C LEU A 106 -5.01 7.51 9.98
N ILE A 107 -3.74 7.63 10.29
CA ILE A 107 -3.17 7.48 11.63
C ILE A 107 -2.58 8.83 12.02
N ALA A 108 -2.84 9.28 13.24
CA ALA A 108 -2.12 10.39 13.82
C ALA A 108 -1.31 9.94 15.03
N PHE A 109 -0.10 10.48 15.16
CA PHE A 109 0.71 10.27 16.35
C PHE A 109 1.05 11.60 17.01
N ARG A 110 0.80 11.68 18.33
CA ARG A 110 1.00 12.87 19.15
C ARG A 110 0.94 12.51 20.64
N GLY A 111 1.38 13.44 21.50
CA GLY A 111 1.36 13.20 22.95
C GLY A 111 2.27 12.03 23.32
N THR A 112 1.71 10.92 23.75
CA THR A 112 2.45 9.72 24.16
C THR A 112 2.20 8.50 23.27
N GLY A 113 1.35 8.60 22.22
CA GLY A 113 0.98 7.44 21.41
C GLY A 113 0.47 7.77 20.01
N ALA A 114 -0.13 6.78 19.37
CA ALA A 114 -0.70 6.89 18.04
C ALA A 114 -2.11 6.28 18.01
N GLU A 115 -2.99 6.84 17.17
CA GLU A 115 -4.37 6.40 17.01
C GLU A 115 -4.79 6.32 15.54
N ILE A 116 -5.65 5.36 15.21
CA ILE A 116 -6.28 5.27 13.90
C ILE A 116 -7.48 6.21 13.87
N LEU A 117 -7.34 7.36 13.22
CA LEU A 117 -8.43 8.33 13.07
C LEU A 117 -9.44 7.96 12.01
N LEU A 118 -8.98 7.23 10.98
CA LEU A 118 -9.82 6.75 9.91
C LEU A 118 -9.36 5.35 9.48
N PRO A 119 -10.21 4.32 9.69
CA PRO A 119 -9.93 2.99 9.17
C PRO A 119 -9.98 2.99 7.64
N PRO A 120 -9.48 1.92 6.97
CA PRO A 120 -9.47 1.84 5.50
C PRO A 120 -10.82 2.15 4.88
N THR A 121 -10.87 3.20 4.04
CA THR A 121 -12.07 3.70 3.36
C THR A 121 -11.72 4.20 1.96
N ARG A 122 -12.72 4.29 1.09
CA ARG A 122 -12.62 4.95 -0.23
C ARG A 122 -13.27 6.35 -0.23
N SER A 123 -13.62 6.88 0.92
CA SER A 123 -14.27 8.18 1.04
C SER A 123 -13.26 9.32 1.16
N LEU A 124 -13.00 10.02 0.05
CA LEU A 124 -12.17 11.22 0.03
C LEU A 124 -12.68 12.31 0.98
N VAL A 125 -14.01 12.49 1.05
CA VAL A 125 -14.64 13.51 1.89
C VAL A 125 -14.34 13.25 3.37
N GLN A 126 -14.48 12.00 3.83
CA GLN A 126 -14.15 11.64 5.21
C GLN A 126 -12.66 11.84 5.50
N THR A 127 -11.79 11.45 4.56
CA THR A 127 -10.34 11.60 4.73
C THR A 127 -9.94 13.08 4.85
N LYS A 128 -10.42 13.94 3.95
CA LYS A 128 -10.17 15.40 4.01
C LYS A 128 -10.70 16.03 5.30
N ARG A 129 -11.91 15.66 5.71
CA ARG A 129 -12.52 16.14 6.96
C ARG A 129 -11.70 15.75 8.19
N ARG A 130 -11.26 14.48 8.28
CA ARG A 130 -10.45 14.00 9.41
C ARG A 130 -9.07 14.63 9.42
N LEU A 131 -8.43 14.79 8.27
CA LEU A 131 -7.13 15.44 8.15
C LEU A 131 -7.21 16.92 8.57
N SER A 132 -8.26 17.64 8.18
CA SER A 132 -8.46 19.05 8.56
C SER A 132 -8.83 19.24 10.02
N ALA A 133 -9.40 18.23 10.67
CA ALA A 133 -9.81 18.25 12.07
C ALA A 133 -8.75 17.63 13.02
N LEU A 134 -7.51 17.41 12.55
CA LEU A 134 -6.44 16.85 13.37
C LEU A 134 -6.16 17.75 14.57
N PRO A 135 -6.30 17.25 15.80
CA PRO A 135 -5.92 18.00 16.98
C PRO A 135 -4.39 17.99 17.10
N GLY A 136 -3.76 19.16 17.13
CA GLY A 136 -2.33 19.30 17.34
C GLY A 136 -1.95 19.34 18.82
N GLY A 137 -0.71 18.95 19.15
CA GLY A 137 -0.14 19.14 20.49
C GLY A 137 0.55 17.92 21.08
N GLY A 138 1.42 18.20 22.05
CA GLY A 138 2.16 17.17 22.79
C GLY A 138 3.47 16.73 22.12
N GLY A 139 3.99 15.60 22.58
CA GLY A 139 5.23 15.03 22.06
C GLY A 139 5.07 14.32 20.73
N THR A 140 6.21 13.84 20.20
CA THR A 140 6.31 13.14 18.89
C THR A 140 6.68 11.67 19.12
N PRO A 141 5.69 10.78 19.35
CA PRO A 141 5.89 9.34 19.51
C PRO A 141 6.00 8.64 18.15
N LEU A 142 7.07 8.91 17.41
CA LEU A 142 7.27 8.41 16.05
C LEU A 142 7.25 6.87 15.96
N ALA A 143 7.90 6.20 16.94
CA ALA A 143 7.91 4.74 17.03
C ALA A 143 6.48 4.17 17.19
N ALA A 144 5.64 4.79 18.02
CA ALA A 144 4.25 4.41 18.19
C ALA A 144 3.44 4.60 16.90
N GLY A 145 3.72 5.68 16.14
CA GLY A 145 3.14 5.91 14.81
C GLY A 145 3.46 4.78 13.84
N LEU A 146 4.74 4.40 13.73
CA LEU A 146 5.20 3.32 12.88
C LEU A 146 4.63 1.95 13.31
N HIS A 147 4.59 1.68 14.62
CA HIS A 147 4.00 0.46 15.17
C HIS A 147 2.50 0.33 14.84
N CYS A 148 1.76 1.43 15.03
CA CYS A 148 0.33 1.47 14.69
C CYS A 148 0.11 1.25 13.18
N ALA A 149 0.93 1.88 12.33
CA ALA A 149 0.87 1.73 10.88
C ALA A 149 1.19 0.29 10.44
N MET A 150 2.19 -0.35 11.05
CA MET A 150 2.54 -1.75 10.80
C MET A 150 1.38 -2.68 11.12
N GLY A 151 0.79 -2.57 12.31
CA GLY A 151 -0.34 -3.42 12.70
C GLY A 151 -1.58 -3.23 11.81
N LEU A 152 -1.84 -2.00 11.30
CA LEU A 152 -2.90 -1.75 10.34
C LEU A 152 -2.57 -2.37 8.97
N ALA A 153 -1.33 -2.25 8.51
CA ALA A 153 -0.87 -2.78 7.24
C ALA A 153 -0.94 -4.32 7.21
N GLU A 154 -0.51 -5.00 8.28
CA GLU A 154 -0.60 -6.46 8.41
C GLU A 154 -2.05 -6.96 8.35
N LYS A 155 -2.96 -6.30 9.08
CA LYS A 155 -4.40 -6.60 9.03
C LYS A 155 -4.97 -6.39 7.63
N ALA A 156 -4.53 -5.36 6.92
CA ALA A 156 -4.95 -5.07 5.56
C ALA A 156 -4.44 -6.12 4.58
N THR A 157 -3.18 -6.53 4.70
CA THR A 157 -2.60 -7.61 3.89
C THR A 157 -3.35 -8.92 4.09
N GLY A 158 -3.72 -9.26 5.33
CA GLY A 158 -4.56 -10.42 5.62
C GLY A 158 -5.94 -10.38 4.97
N ARG A 159 -6.42 -9.19 4.58
CA ARG A 159 -7.67 -8.98 3.83
C ARG A 159 -7.48 -8.89 2.31
N GLY A 160 -6.25 -9.06 1.82
CA GLY A 160 -5.92 -9.02 0.39
C GLY A 160 -5.67 -7.61 -0.16
N LEU A 161 -5.49 -6.60 0.71
CA LEU A 161 -5.05 -5.27 0.30
C LEU A 161 -3.52 -5.22 0.21
N THR A 162 -2.99 -4.36 -0.66
CA THR A 162 -1.55 -4.05 -0.72
C THR A 162 -1.31 -2.71 -0.03
N PRO A 163 -0.80 -2.71 1.22
CA PRO A 163 -0.58 -1.48 1.97
C PRO A 163 0.71 -0.78 1.54
N THR A 164 0.65 0.55 1.52
CA THR A 164 1.80 1.45 1.45
C THR A 164 1.68 2.48 2.57
N ILE A 165 2.72 2.63 3.38
CA ILE A 165 2.76 3.60 4.48
C ILE A 165 3.34 4.91 3.97
N ILE A 166 2.62 6.01 4.19
CA ILE A 166 3.04 7.37 3.89
C ILE A 166 3.28 8.07 5.22
N LEU A 167 4.54 8.11 5.64
CA LEU A 167 4.96 8.79 6.87
C LEU A 167 5.15 10.27 6.60
N ILE A 168 4.43 11.12 7.33
CA ILE A 168 4.45 12.59 7.22
C ILE A 168 4.91 13.15 8.55
N THR A 169 6.16 13.61 8.65
CA THR A 169 6.77 14.08 9.89
C THR A 169 7.93 15.04 9.62
N ASP A 170 8.39 15.75 10.65
CA ASP A 170 9.67 16.47 10.64
C ASP A 170 10.81 15.64 11.27
N GLY A 171 10.53 14.41 11.68
CA GLY A 171 11.52 13.45 12.19
C GLY A 171 12.03 13.70 13.60
N ARG A 172 11.43 14.61 14.37
CA ARG A 172 11.88 14.99 15.72
C ARG A 172 11.28 14.14 16.82
N ALA A 173 11.50 12.82 16.76
CA ALA A 173 11.05 11.91 17.81
C ALA A 173 11.56 12.34 19.19
N ASN A 174 10.67 12.39 20.19
CA ASN A 174 11.02 12.74 21.56
C ASN A 174 10.26 11.92 22.62
N ILE A 175 9.35 11.06 22.20
CA ILE A 175 8.61 10.14 23.07
C ILE A 175 8.95 8.71 22.64
N THR A 176 9.35 7.90 23.62
CA THR A 176 9.67 6.49 23.45
C THR A 176 8.41 5.66 23.17
N LEU A 177 8.60 4.40 22.77
CA LEU A 177 7.48 3.49 22.55
C LEU A 177 6.66 3.24 23.82
N ASP A 178 7.29 3.33 25.00
CA ASP A 178 6.65 3.23 26.32
C ASP A 178 5.95 4.52 26.77
N GLY A 179 5.98 5.58 25.95
CA GLY A 179 5.31 6.86 26.24
C GLY A 179 6.13 7.83 27.09
N ASN A 180 7.42 7.56 27.36
CA ASN A 180 8.29 8.42 28.17
C ASN A 180 9.00 9.47 27.30
N ALA A 181 9.30 10.64 27.87
CA ALA A 181 10.06 11.69 27.20
C ALA A 181 11.57 11.38 27.23
N ASN A 182 12.12 10.86 26.14
CA ASN A 182 13.55 10.60 25.99
C ASN A 182 13.91 10.59 24.49
N ARG A 183 14.61 11.62 24.02
CA ARG A 183 14.94 11.78 22.59
C ARG A 183 15.85 10.68 22.04
N SER A 184 16.88 10.28 22.79
CA SER A 184 17.82 9.28 22.34
C SER A 184 17.16 7.92 22.19
N GLN A 185 16.38 7.51 23.22
CA GLN A 185 15.63 6.25 23.17
C GLN A 185 14.53 6.31 22.13
N ALA A 186 13.81 7.42 21.98
CA ALA A 186 12.76 7.58 20.97
C ALA A 186 13.30 7.45 19.53
N ALA A 187 14.52 7.96 19.29
CA ALA A 187 15.18 7.77 17.99
C ALA A 187 15.52 6.28 17.75
N SER A 188 16.10 5.61 18.75
CA SER A 188 16.42 4.18 18.70
C SER A 188 15.17 3.31 18.48
N ASP A 189 14.09 3.61 19.21
CA ASP A 189 12.80 2.91 19.06
C ASP A 189 12.24 3.09 17.65
N ALA A 190 12.33 4.31 17.08
CA ALA A 190 11.88 4.59 15.73
C ALA A 190 12.71 3.82 14.67
N GLU A 191 14.03 3.71 14.86
CA GLU A 191 14.90 2.92 13.98
C GLU A 191 14.59 1.42 14.06
N GLN A 192 14.32 0.89 15.26
CA GLN A 192 13.91 -0.51 15.44
C GLN A 192 12.59 -0.80 14.74
N MET A 193 11.59 0.07 14.89
CA MET A 193 10.30 -0.07 14.22
C MET A 193 10.43 0.05 12.69
N ALA A 194 11.30 0.94 12.21
CA ALA A 194 11.61 1.06 10.79
C ALA A 194 12.24 -0.23 10.23
N GLY A 195 13.15 -0.85 10.97
CA GLY A 195 13.73 -2.15 10.63
C GLY A 195 12.69 -3.26 10.57
N ALA A 196 11.77 -3.31 11.52
CA ALA A 196 10.66 -4.27 11.54
C ALA A 196 9.70 -4.09 10.33
N LEU A 197 9.36 -2.85 10.00
CA LEU A 197 8.55 -2.53 8.82
C LEU A 197 9.22 -2.96 7.52
N ARG A 198 10.52 -2.70 7.38
CA ARG A 198 11.30 -3.18 6.23
C ARG A 198 11.26 -4.70 6.13
N ALA A 199 11.45 -5.40 7.26
CA ALA A 199 11.44 -6.87 7.30
C ALA A 199 10.08 -7.46 6.91
N SER A 200 8.97 -6.75 7.20
CA SER A 200 7.62 -7.16 6.78
C SER A 200 7.35 -6.97 5.28
N GLY A 201 8.26 -6.33 4.54
CA GLY A 201 8.12 -6.08 3.10
C GLY A 201 7.06 -5.03 2.73
N ILE A 202 6.61 -4.22 3.69
CA ILE A 202 5.63 -3.17 3.47
C ILE A 202 6.31 -1.97 2.82
N SER A 203 5.81 -1.54 1.65
CA SER A 203 6.29 -0.35 0.96
C SER A 203 6.05 0.90 1.80
N SER A 204 7.03 1.83 1.79
CA SER A 204 6.95 3.06 2.58
C SER A 204 7.43 4.27 1.78
N LEU A 205 6.82 5.42 2.05
CA LEU A 205 7.17 6.74 1.56
C LEU A 205 7.34 7.67 2.75
N VAL A 206 8.42 8.45 2.78
CA VAL A 206 8.68 9.43 3.83
C VAL A 206 8.56 10.83 3.25
N LEU A 207 7.59 11.59 3.73
CA LEU A 207 7.38 13.00 3.41
C LEU A 207 7.94 13.86 4.54
N ASP A 208 9.07 14.52 4.27
CA ASP A 208 9.73 15.38 5.24
C ASP A 208 9.11 16.78 5.21
N MET A 209 8.44 17.15 6.30
CA MET A 209 7.82 18.47 6.49
C MET A 209 8.79 19.52 7.05
N SER A 210 10.04 19.20 7.29
CA SER A 210 10.99 20.15 7.85
C SER A 210 11.42 21.20 6.81
N ASN A 211 11.67 22.45 7.25
CA ASN A 211 12.15 23.53 6.37
C ASN A 211 13.51 23.22 5.75
N ARG A 212 14.30 22.37 6.41
CA ARG A 212 15.59 21.85 5.92
C ARG A 212 15.59 20.34 6.13
N PRO A 213 15.99 19.56 5.11
CA PRO A 213 16.07 18.11 5.23
C PRO A 213 16.86 17.68 6.47
N GLN A 214 16.26 16.83 7.29
CA GLN A 214 16.84 16.34 8.54
C GLN A 214 17.65 15.07 8.27
N PRO A 215 18.96 15.03 8.60
CA PRO A 215 19.78 13.83 8.40
C PRO A 215 19.22 12.59 9.10
N ALA A 216 18.66 12.76 10.30
CA ALA A 216 18.05 11.66 11.05
C ALA A 216 16.84 11.05 10.33
N LEU A 217 15.99 11.88 9.72
CA LEU A 217 14.82 11.40 8.96
C LEU A 217 15.24 10.75 7.63
N GLN A 218 16.31 11.27 7.00
CA GLN A 218 16.90 10.60 5.83
C GLN A 218 17.48 9.23 6.19
N ALA A 219 18.15 9.11 7.34
CA ALA A 219 18.67 7.83 7.85
C ALA A 219 17.52 6.85 8.11
N LEU A 220 16.45 7.31 8.77
CA LEU A 220 15.24 6.51 9.00
C LEU A 220 14.62 6.03 7.68
N GLY A 221 14.53 6.91 6.67
CA GLY A 221 14.05 6.55 5.33
C GLY A 221 14.90 5.45 4.67
N LYS A 222 16.22 5.48 4.85
CA LYS A 222 17.11 4.40 4.38
C LYS A 222 16.87 3.08 5.12
N ILE A 223 16.66 3.12 6.45
CA ILE A 223 16.34 1.94 7.25
C ILE A 223 15.02 1.33 6.77
N LEU A 224 13.99 2.16 6.55
CA LEU A 224 12.69 1.76 6.01
C LEU A 224 12.77 1.23 4.56
N ASN A 225 13.88 1.46 3.85
CA ASN A 225 13.96 1.31 2.40
C ASN A 225 12.86 2.10 1.68
N ALA A 226 12.56 3.28 2.19
CA ALA A 226 11.49 4.16 1.72
C ALA A 226 11.99 5.21 0.73
N THR A 227 11.12 5.59 -0.21
CA THR A 227 11.34 6.80 -1.01
C THR A 227 11.23 8.02 -0.08
N TYR A 228 12.23 8.91 -0.12
CA TYR A 228 12.27 10.11 0.72
C TYR A 228 12.02 11.36 -0.12
N VAL A 229 11.05 12.18 0.29
CA VAL A 229 10.63 13.40 -0.42
C VAL A 229 10.58 14.58 0.55
N PRO A 230 11.44 15.61 0.39
CA PRO A 230 11.33 16.85 1.16
C PRO A 230 10.22 17.74 0.59
N LEU A 231 9.15 17.97 1.32
CA LEU A 231 7.95 18.69 0.88
C LEU A 231 8.16 20.18 0.53
N PRO A 232 8.96 20.98 1.26
CA PRO A 232 9.13 22.40 0.95
C PRO A 232 9.76 22.68 -0.43
N ARG A 233 10.31 21.65 -1.09
CA ARG A 233 10.95 21.72 -2.40
C ARG A 233 10.31 20.78 -3.44
N ALA A 234 9.28 20.03 -3.05
CA ALA A 234 8.61 19.13 -3.97
C ALA A 234 7.57 19.91 -4.79
N ASN A 235 7.74 19.95 -6.10
CA ASN A 235 6.66 20.30 -7.01
C ASN A 235 5.73 19.08 -7.17
N ALA A 236 4.54 19.31 -7.70
CA ALA A 236 3.50 18.29 -7.89
C ALA A 236 4.02 17.06 -8.68
N GLU A 237 4.88 17.27 -9.68
CA GLU A 237 5.46 16.20 -10.50
C GLU A 237 6.34 15.27 -9.68
N ARG A 238 7.28 15.80 -8.89
CA ARG A 238 8.17 14.99 -8.03
C ARG A 238 7.40 14.18 -6.99
N LEU A 239 6.28 14.71 -6.49
CA LEU A 239 5.43 13.98 -5.57
C LEU A 239 4.74 12.82 -6.27
N THR A 240 4.18 13.06 -7.45
CA THR A 240 3.54 12.03 -8.27
C THR A 240 4.54 10.93 -8.64
N ASP A 241 5.75 11.28 -9.09
CA ASP A 241 6.79 10.31 -9.42
C ASP A 241 7.23 9.48 -8.21
N ALA A 242 7.41 10.13 -7.05
CA ALA A 242 7.79 9.43 -5.81
C ALA A 242 6.71 8.46 -5.32
N VAL A 243 5.45 8.85 -5.45
CA VAL A 243 4.30 7.98 -5.11
C VAL A 243 4.19 6.82 -6.09
N THR A 244 4.29 7.09 -7.38
CA THR A 244 4.28 6.07 -8.43
C THR A 244 5.40 5.04 -8.19
N ALA A 245 6.61 5.51 -7.89
CA ALA A 245 7.75 4.64 -7.55
C ALA A 245 7.52 3.83 -6.26
N ALA A 246 6.94 4.45 -5.22
CA ALA A 246 6.63 3.76 -3.96
C ALA A 246 5.47 2.76 -4.07
N LEU A 247 4.56 2.99 -5.01
CA LEU A 247 3.41 2.13 -5.29
C LEU A 247 3.74 0.99 -6.28
N GLY A 248 4.95 0.97 -6.86
CA GLY A 248 5.39 -0.08 -7.77
C GLY A 248 4.63 -0.12 -9.10
N VAL A 249 4.22 1.04 -9.61
CA VAL A 249 3.55 1.21 -10.91
C VAL A 249 4.53 1.72 -11.95
#